data_a861b372843322c11f3d1102b8f5ef89
#
_entry.id   a861b372843322c11f3d1102b8f5ef89
#
_cell.length_a   1.000
_cell.length_b   1.000
_cell.length_c   1.000
_cell.angle_alpha   90.00
_cell.angle_beta   90.00
_cell.angle_gamma   90.00
#
_symmetry.space_group_name_H-M   'P 1'
#
loop_
_entity.id
_entity.type
_entity.pdbx_description
1 polymer ?
#
loop_
_entity_poly.entity_id
_entity_poly.type
_entity_poly.pdbx_seq_one_letter_code
_entity_poly.pdbx_strand_id
1 'polypeptide(L)'
;ISMLFGDLMTVVQQELPIKIAVYDNGKLGFVEIEQKAEGMLDTFTKLKNPNFAGVARALGLWGETVSAADQLETAVKDWLAQPGPALLHVHVNPMQLVMPPFMQVEPTIGMALYSARAILHGRGGDVWEMVRENFL
;
A
#
# COMPACT_ATOMS: atom_id res chain seq x y z
N ILE A 1 -0.67 5.42 -8.16
CA ILE A 1 0.40 6.09 -8.93
C ILE A 1 0.67 5.42 -10.27
N SER A 2 0.65 4.09 -10.36
CA SER A 2 1.01 3.35 -11.59
C SER A 2 0.18 3.77 -12.82
N MET A 3 -1.06 4.17 -12.65
CA MET A 3 -1.93 4.65 -13.76
C MET A 3 -1.58 6.07 -14.25
N LEU A 4 -0.81 6.84 -13.48
CA LEU A 4 -0.48 8.25 -13.74
C LEU A 4 1.03 8.49 -13.79
N PHE A 5 1.81 7.49 -14.14
CA PHE A 5 3.28 7.62 -14.22
C PHE A 5 3.72 8.71 -15.21
N GLY A 6 2.97 8.91 -16.30
CA GLY A 6 3.26 9.95 -17.28
C GLY A 6 3.26 11.36 -16.68
N ASP A 7 2.46 11.61 -15.66
CA ASP A 7 2.37 12.93 -15.01
C ASP A 7 3.66 13.30 -14.27
N LEU A 8 4.46 12.31 -13.84
CA LEU A 8 5.77 12.58 -13.23
C LEU A 8 6.73 13.25 -14.22
N MET A 9 6.62 12.97 -15.51
CA MET A 9 7.41 13.64 -16.54
C MET A 9 7.02 15.12 -16.64
N THR A 10 5.74 15.44 -16.50
CA THR A 10 5.27 16.82 -16.46
C THR A 10 5.80 17.55 -15.22
N VAL A 11 5.81 16.90 -14.07
CA VAL A 11 6.38 17.45 -12.83
C VAL A 11 7.84 17.83 -13.02
N VAL A 12 8.63 16.99 -13.66
CA VAL A 12 10.05 17.26 -13.97
C VAL A 12 10.19 18.36 -14.99
N GLN A 13 9.45 18.28 -16.10
CA GLN A 13 9.53 19.25 -17.19
C GLN A 13 9.16 20.68 -16.76
N GLN A 14 8.23 20.80 -15.83
CA GLN A 14 7.75 22.08 -15.31
C GLN A 14 8.49 22.51 -14.01
N GLU A 15 9.50 21.74 -13.60
CA GLU A 15 10.29 21.96 -12.37
C GLU A 15 9.42 22.18 -11.12
N LEU A 16 8.30 21.47 -11.03
CA LEU A 16 7.34 21.65 -9.92
C LEU A 16 7.94 21.10 -8.61
N PRO A 17 8.01 21.88 -7.52
CA PRO A 17 8.58 21.42 -6.24
C PRO A 17 7.60 20.53 -5.47
N ILE A 18 7.05 19.50 -6.12
CA ILE A 18 6.05 18.60 -5.55
C ILE A 18 6.71 17.48 -4.75
N LYS A 19 6.17 17.21 -3.58
CA LYS A 19 6.57 16.09 -2.72
C LYS A 19 5.54 14.98 -2.83
N ILE A 20 5.97 13.81 -3.29
CA ILE A 20 5.13 12.65 -3.56
C ILE A 20 5.50 11.52 -2.60
N ALA A 21 4.56 11.07 -1.76
CA ALA A 21 4.72 9.87 -0.95
C ALA A 21 3.90 8.73 -1.54
N VAL A 22 4.56 7.59 -1.79
CA VAL A 22 3.92 6.36 -2.27
C VAL A 22 3.93 5.35 -1.15
N TYR A 23 2.76 5.03 -0.60
CA TYR A 23 2.58 3.94 0.35
C TYR A 23 2.31 2.66 -0.42
N ASP A 24 3.26 1.73 -0.37
CA ASP A 24 3.21 0.48 -1.13
C ASP A 24 2.96 -0.70 -0.20
N ASN A 25 1.74 -1.23 -0.25
CA ASN A 25 1.35 -2.48 0.42
C ASN A 25 1.41 -3.70 -0.52
N GLY A 26 1.87 -3.55 -1.76
CA GLY A 26 2.00 -4.63 -2.74
C GLY A 26 0.67 -5.20 -3.25
N LYS A 27 -0.48 -4.51 -3.03
CA LYS A 27 -1.77 -5.04 -3.42
C LYS A 27 -2.85 -3.98 -3.62
N LEU A 28 -3.98 -4.39 -4.20
CA LEU A 28 -5.22 -3.63 -4.28
C LEU A 28 -6.00 -3.82 -2.96
N GLY A 29 -5.58 -3.12 -1.90
CA GLY A 29 -6.05 -3.35 -0.53
C GLY A 29 -7.56 -3.18 -0.36
N PHE A 30 -8.16 -2.14 -0.95
CA PHE A 30 -9.62 -1.94 -0.87
C PHE A 30 -10.40 -3.06 -1.58
N VAL A 31 -9.96 -3.48 -2.76
CA VAL A 31 -10.60 -4.59 -3.49
C VAL A 31 -10.50 -5.89 -2.68
N GLU A 32 -9.35 -6.13 -2.04
CA GLU A 32 -9.17 -7.30 -1.16
C GLU A 32 -10.14 -7.28 0.03
N ILE A 33 -10.31 -6.11 0.67
CA ILE A 33 -11.25 -5.96 1.80
C ILE A 33 -12.68 -6.20 1.35
N GLU A 34 -13.09 -5.64 0.21
CA GLU A 34 -14.42 -5.84 -0.35
C GLU A 34 -14.69 -7.33 -0.66
N GLN A 35 -13.75 -8.02 -1.31
CA GLN A 35 -13.87 -9.46 -1.54
C GLN A 35 -14.06 -10.25 -0.23
N LYS A 36 -13.26 -9.94 0.80
CA LYS A 36 -13.35 -10.59 2.11
C LYS A 36 -14.66 -10.26 2.82
N ALA A 37 -15.15 -9.02 2.72
CA ALA A 37 -16.43 -8.60 3.29
C ALA A 37 -17.62 -9.32 2.65
N GLU A 38 -17.52 -9.69 1.38
CA GLU A 38 -18.50 -10.53 0.67
C GLU A 38 -18.29 -12.03 0.93
N GLY A 39 -17.32 -12.41 1.78
CA GLY A 39 -17.00 -13.81 2.10
C GLY A 39 -16.28 -14.56 0.98
N MET A 40 -15.78 -13.88 -0.03
CA MET A 40 -15.00 -14.46 -1.11
C MET A 40 -13.53 -14.61 -0.71
N LEU A 41 -12.84 -15.59 -1.32
CA LEU A 41 -11.38 -15.63 -1.26
C LEU A 41 -10.81 -14.50 -2.12
N ASP A 42 -9.84 -13.78 -1.57
CA ASP A 42 -9.14 -12.72 -2.29
C ASP A 42 -8.36 -13.29 -3.48
N THR A 43 -8.66 -12.77 -4.67
CA THR A 43 -8.03 -13.18 -5.93
C THR A 43 -7.65 -11.96 -6.76
N PHE A 44 -6.52 -12.06 -7.48
CA PHE A 44 -6.03 -11.02 -8.40
C PHE A 44 -5.74 -9.65 -7.74
N THR A 45 -5.55 -9.61 -6.42
CA THR A 45 -5.29 -8.38 -5.67
C THR A 45 -3.81 -8.04 -5.52
N LYS A 46 -2.93 -9.04 -5.64
CA LYS A 46 -1.48 -8.85 -5.50
C LYS A 46 -0.89 -8.12 -6.71
N LEU A 47 -0.06 -7.13 -6.44
CA LEU A 47 0.64 -6.33 -7.44
C LEU A 47 2.14 -6.66 -7.45
N LYS A 48 2.75 -6.64 -8.64
CA LYS A 48 4.21 -6.64 -8.81
C LYS A 48 4.65 -5.21 -9.10
N ASN A 49 4.76 -4.42 -8.04
CA ASN A 49 5.15 -3.03 -8.16
C ASN A 49 6.65 -2.90 -8.50
N PRO A 50 7.04 -1.90 -9.31
CA PRO A 50 8.44 -1.54 -9.48
C PRO A 50 8.97 -0.86 -8.22
N ASN A 51 10.29 -0.67 -8.13
CA ASN A 51 10.84 0.29 -7.18
C ASN A 51 10.49 1.72 -7.64
N PHE A 52 9.44 2.30 -7.05
CA PHE A 52 8.93 3.62 -7.43
C PHE A 52 9.97 4.73 -7.27
N ALA A 53 10.82 4.67 -6.24
CA ALA A 53 11.93 5.61 -6.06
C ALA A 53 12.99 5.46 -7.17
N GLY A 54 13.26 4.23 -7.61
CA GLY A 54 14.14 3.96 -8.75
C GLY A 54 13.61 4.54 -10.05
N VAL A 55 12.31 4.39 -10.29
CA VAL A 55 11.64 5.01 -11.46
C VAL A 55 11.67 6.52 -11.37
N ALA A 56 11.39 7.10 -10.20
CA ALA A 56 11.46 8.54 -9.99
C ALA A 56 12.86 9.11 -10.33
N ARG A 57 13.92 8.45 -9.86
CA ARG A 57 15.30 8.83 -10.19
C ARG A 57 15.58 8.75 -11.69
N ALA A 58 15.09 7.72 -12.35
CA ALA A 58 15.25 7.58 -13.82
C ALA A 58 14.53 8.69 -14.59
N LEU A 59 13.48 9.27 -14.05
CA LEU A 59 12.74 10.39 -14.62
C LEU A 59 13.33 11.77 -14.23
N GLY A 60 14.32 11.83 -13.33
CA GLY A 60 14.95 13.07 -12.89
C GLY A 60 14.42 13.66 -11.58
N LEU A 61 13.54 12.96 -10.86
CA LEU A 61 13.16 13.33 -9.49
C LEU A 61 14.20 12.79 -8.48
N TRP A 62 14.30 13.44 -7.34
CA TRP A 62 14.88 12.79 -6.18
C TRP A 62 13.97 11.63 -5.74
N GLY A 63 14.55 10.50 -5.35
CA GLY A 63 13.77 9.34 -4.95
C GLY A 63 14.47 8.49 -3.91
N GLU A 64 13.76 8.13 -2.85
CA GLU A 64 14.25 7.23 -1.79
C GLU A 64 13.20 6.18 -1.43
N THR A 65 13.68 4.98 -1.01
CA THR A 65 12.82 3.87 -0.57
C THR A 65 13.05 3.62 0.91
N VAL A 66 11.97 3.55 1.67
CA VAL A 66 11.95 3.21 3.09
C VAL A 66 11.31 1.85 3.27
N SER A 67 12.03 0.92 3.88
CA SER A 67 11.57 -0.45 4.15
C SER A 67 11.55 -0.81 5.64
N ALA A 68 12.09 0.06 6.50
CA ALA A 68 12.14 -0.13 7.95
C ALA A 68 11.72 1.15 8.68
N ALA A 69 11.03 0.99 9.81
CA ALA A 69 10.46 2.12 10.53
C ALA A 69 11.51 3.08 11.10
N ASP A 70 12.67 2.59 11.48
CA ASP A 70 13.80 3.38 11.99
C ASP A 70 14.43 4.32 10.94
N GLN A 71 14.24 4.03 9.66
CA GLN A 71 14.71 4.87 8.54
C GLN A 71 13.75 6.04 8.24
N LEU A 72 12.48 5.94 8.66
CA LEU A 72 11.42 6.82 8.19
C LEU A 72 11.65 8.28 8.53
N GLU A 73 12.05 8.58 9.76
CA GLU A 73 12.23 9.98 10.21
C GLU A 73 13.30 10.70 9.40
N THR A 74 14.45 10.06 9.20
CA THR A 74 15.56 10.61 8.41
C THR A 74 15.14 10.78 6.95
N ALA A 75 14.56 9.76 6.35
CA ALA A 75 14.12 9.81 4.95
C ALA A 75 13.06 10.90 4.71
N VAL A 76 12.13 11.12 5.65
CA VAL A 76 11.14 12.19 5.54
C VAL A 76 11.80 13.57 5.62
N LYS A 77 12.78 13.77 6.52
CA LYS A 77 13.54 15.04 6.60
C LYS A 77 14.28 15.33 5.30
N ASP A 78 14.97 14.32 4.77
CA ASP A 78 15.74 14.45 3.54
C ASP A 78 14.84 14.70 2.32
N TRP A 79 13.70 13.98 2.24
CA TRP A 79 12.70 14.18 1.21
C TRP A 79 12.08 15.59 1.21
N LEU A 80 11.72 16.10 2.40
CA LEU A 80 11.17 17.45 2.54
C LEU A 80 12.20 18.55 2.25
N ALA A 81 13.49 18.30 2.52
CA ALA A 81 14.58 19.24 2.27
C ALA A 81 14.96 19.38 0.79
N GLN A 82 14.48 18.49 -0.09
CA GLN A 82 14.80 18.58 -1.51
C GLN A 82 14.22 19.88 -2.12
N PRO A 83 15.00 20.67 -2.87
CA PRO A 83 14.49 21.91 -3.47
C PRO A 83 13.53 21.65 -4.64
N GLY A 84 13.69 20.52 -5.36
CA GLY A 84 12.90 20.14 -6.53
C GLY A 84 11.86 19.05 -6.25
N PRO A 85 11.34 18.42 -7.31
CA PRO A 85 10.41 17.31 -7.20
C PRO A 85 11.07 16.10 -6.54
N ALA A 86 10.34 15.48 -5.61
CA ALA A 86 10.87 14.36 -4.85
C ALA A 86 9.80 13.30 -4.55
N LEU A 87 10.19 12.03 -4.66
CA LEU A 87 9.32 10.88 -4.40
C LEU A 87 9.89 10.01 -3.27
N LEU A 88 9.10 9.81 -2.23
CA LEU A 88 9.38 8.86 -1.15
C LEU A 88 8.53 7.60 -1.35
N HIS A 89 9.19 6.46 -1.51
CA HIS A 89 8.56 5.15 -1.63
C HIS A 89 8.62 4.43 -0.28
N VAL A 90 7.48 4.25 0.37
CA VAL A 90 7.39 3.63 1.70
C VAL A 90 6.70 2.28 1.59
N HIS A 91 7.41 1.21 1.94
CA HIS A 91 6.79 -0.10 2.11
C HIS A 91 5.98 -0.11 3.41
N VAL A 92 4.71 -0.45 3.31
CA VAL A 92 3.81 -0.53 4.46
C VAL A 92 3.31 -1.96 4.67
N ASN A 93 2.83 -2.25 5.89
CA ASN A 93 2.34 -3.58 6.22
C ASN A 93 1.13 -3.95 5.33
N PRO A 94 1.23 -5.02 4.51
CA PRO A 94 0.16 -5.44 3.62
C PRO A 94 -1.06 -6.03 4.35
N MET A 95 -0.93 -6.39 5.63
CA MET A 95 -2.00 -7.00 6.41
C MET A 95 -2.78 -6.00 7.26
N GLN A 96 -2.29 -4.77 7.36
CA GLN A 96 -3.03 -3.72 8.05
C GLN A 96 -4.23 -3.27 7.21
N LEU A 97 -5.43 -3.52 7.70
CA LEU A 97 -6.67 -3.16 7.04
C LEU A 97 -7.06 -1.72 7.36
N VAL A 98 -7.39 -0.97 6.33
CA VAL A 98 -8.04 0.33 6.53
C VAL A 98 -9.54 0.06 6.71
N MET A 99 -9.96 -0.05 7.98
CA MET A 99 -11.36 -0.26 8.29
C MET A 99 -12.16 1.02 8.04
N PRO A 100 -13.31 0.95 7.34
CA PRO A 100 -14.21 2.09 7.25
C PRO A 100 -14.74 2.45 8.65
N PRO A 101 -14.99 3.75 8.93
CA PRO A 101 -15.38 4.21 10.27
C PRO A 101 -16.72 3.64 10.75
N PHE A 102 -17.52 3.07 9.86
CA PHE A 102 -18.80 2.41 10.18
C PHE A 102 -18.81 1.02 9.57
N MET A 103 -18.76 -0.02 10.41
CA MET A 103 -18.97 -1.39 9.98
C MET A 103 -20.46 -1.75 10.07
N GLN A 104 -21.05 -2.15 8.95
CA GLN A 104 -22.37 -2.77 8.93
C GLN A 104 -22.25 -4.25 9.35
N VAL A 105 -23.36 -4.88 9.76
CA VAL A 105 -23.38 -6.27 10.23
C VAL A 105 -23.00 -7.26 9.10
N GLU A 106 -23.45 -7.00 7.88
CA GLU A 106 -23.20 -7.83 6.70
C GLU A 106 -21.70 -8.09 6.40
N PRO A 107 -20.81 -7.05 6.40
CA PRO A 107 -19.38 -7.27 6.23
C PRO A 107 -18.76 -8.16 7.31
N THR A 108 -19.30 -8.14 8.53
CA THR A 108 -18.83 -8.99 9.64
C THR A 108 -19.13 -10.47 9.36
N ILE A 109 -20.31 -10.77 8.83
CA ILE A 109 -20.70 -12.13 8.41
C ILE A 109 -19.84 -12.59 7.24
N GLY A 110 -19.60 -11.73 6.26
CA GLY A 110 -18.73 -12.00 5.12
C GLY A 110 -17.30 -12.32 5.56
N MET A 111 -16.72 -11.53 6.46
CA MET A 111 -15.39 -11.78 7.02
C MET A 111 -15.30 -13.12 7.77
N ALA A 112 -16.34 -13.52 8.51
CA ALA A 112 -16.39 -14.84 9.15
C ALA A 112 -16.44 -15.96 8.11
N LEU A 113 -17.23 -15.81 7.06
CA LEU A 113 -17.33 -16.76 5.95
C LEU A 113 -16.01 -16.86 5.17
N TYR A 114 -15.36 -15.72 4.88
CA TYR A 114 -14.00 -15.69 4.31
C TYR A 114 -13.03 -16.48 5.19
N SER A 115 -13.01 -16.22 6.50
CA SER A 115 -12.09 -16.88 7.43
C SER A 115 -12.28 -18.40 7.43
N ALA A 116 -13.53 -18.87 7.47
CA ALA A 116 -13.84 -20.30 7.38
C ALA A 116 -13.35 -20.90 6.05
N ARG A 117 -13.62 -20.24 4.92
CA ARG A 117 -13.18 -20.67 3.59
C ARG A 117 -11.66 -20.69 3.48
N ALA A 118 -10.97 -19.64 3.96
CA ALA A 118 -9.52 -19.56 3.93
C ALA A 118 -8.88 -20.71 4.73
N ILE A 119 -9.39 -21.02 5.91
CA ILE A 119 -8.92 -22.15 6.72
C ILE A 119 -9.10 -23.48 5.97
N LEU A 120 -10.28 -23.72 5.37
CA LEU A 120 -10.55 -24.93 4.59
C LEU A 120 -9.64 -25.08 3.37
N HIS A 121 -9.16 -23.99 2.80
CA HIS A 121 -8.22 -23.97 1.68
C HIS A 121 -6.73 -23.88 2.11
N GLY A 122 -6.44 -24.17 3.38
CA GLY A 122 -5.05 -24.19 3.89
C GLY A 122 -4.44 -22.81 4.14
N ARG A 123 -5.24 -21.75 4.14
CA ARG A 123 -4.81 -20.34 4.35
C ARG A 123 -5.11 -19.85 5.77
N GLY A 124 -5.14 -20.74 6.76
CA GLY A 124 -5.37 -20.37 8.16
C GLY A 124 -4.32 -19.42 8.74
N GLY A 125 -3.08 -19.49 8.24
CA GLY A 125 -2.02 -18.53 8.60
C GLY A 125 -2.36 -17.09 8.24
N ASP A 126 -2.93 -16.85 7.05
CA ASP A 126 -3.34 -15.51 6.59
C ASP A 126 -4.43 -14.92 7.51
N VAL A 127 -5.37 -15.78 7.96
CA VAL A 127 -6.43 -15.36 8.89
C VAL A 127 -5.84 -14.99 10.25
N TRP A 128 -4.91 -15.79 10.77
CA TRP A 128 -4.25 -15.50 12.04
C TRP A 128 -3.44 -14.20 11.98
N GLU A 129 -2.67 -14.00 10.93
CA GLU A 129 -1.88 -12.78 10.73
C GLU A 129 -2.78 -11.54 10.64
N MET A 130 -3.88 -11.64 9.89
CA MET A 130 -4.87 -10.56 9.79
C MET A 130 -5.45 -10.20 11.17
N VAL A 131 -5.80 -11.20 12.00
CA VAL A 131 -6.34 -10.96 13.35
C VAL A 131 -5.28 -10.32 14.24
N ARG A 132 -4.05 -10.83 14.22
CA ARG A 132 -2.95 -10.30 15.04
C ARG A 132 -2.64 -8.85 14.71
N GLU A 133 -2.55 -8.49 13.44
CA GLU A 133 -2.13 -7.16 13.00
C GLU A 133 -3.22 -6.08 13.18
N ASN A 134 -4.50 -6.48 13.36
CA ASN A 134 -5.60 -5.52 13.41
C ASN A 134 -6.38 -5.50 14.73
N PHE A 135 -6.24 -6.53 15.59
CA PHE A 135 -7.07 -6.69 16.79
C PHE A 135 -6.28 -7.04 18.06
N LEU A 136 -5.00 -7.41 17.97
CA LEU A 136 -4.14 -7.76 19.08
C LEU A 136 -2.95 -6.81 19.20
#